data_f9e523fc9106527926ea6a031a35dbfe
#
_entry.id   f9e523fc9106527926ea6a031a35dbfe
#
_cell.length_a   1.000
_cell.length_b   1.000
_cell.length_c   1.000
_cell.angle_alpha   90.00
_cell.angle_beta   90.00
_cell.angle_gamma   90.00
#
_symmetry.space_group_name_H-M   'P 1'
#
loop_
_entity.id
_entity.type
_entity.pdbx_description
1 polymer ?
#
loop_
_entity_poly.entity_id
_entity_poly.type
_entity_poly.pdbx_seq_one_letter_code
_entity_poly.pdbx_strand_id
1 'polypeptide(L)'
;ASIAKTAVGHLAATARESFASANNDLIKGKQWLSTLDNRTTPQCRIRDRLKYTLNNKPVGHSVPYLQGPGKIHFCCRSTETFILKSAKELGIDVRDISPAERASMDGVVAGDTTYREWFLRQPYTRQKQIVGESRAKLIRDGGMSPDEFYTDKGEWLTLKQLRERDAQVFRKAGI
;
A
#
# COMPACT_ATOMS: atom_id res chain seq x y z
N ALA A 1 -18.66 3.27 -17.50
CA ALA A 1 -17.21 3.55 -17.31
C ALA A 1 -16.59 2.78 -16.13
N SER A 2 -17.23 2.73 -14.94
CA SER A 2 -16.68 2.06 -13.75
C SER A 2 -16.58 0.54 -13.88
N ILE A 3 -17.60 -0.10 -14.49
CA ILE A 3 -17.61 -1.56 -14.73
C ILE A 3 -16.44 -1.95 -15.63
N ALA A 4 -16.24 -1.26 -16.75
CA ALA A 4 -15.16 -1.56 -17.68
C ALA A 4 -13.77 -1.41 -17.01
N LYS A 5 -13.56 -0.35 -16.23
CA LYS A 5 -12.30 -0.14 -15.48
C LYS A 5 -12.05 -1.25 -14.47
N THR A 6 -13.09 -1.68 -13.75
CA THR A 6 -13.01 -2.76 -12.79
C THR A 6 -12.69 -4.09 -13.48
N ALA A 7 -13.36 -4.40 -14.60
CA ALA A 7 -13.12 -5.60 -15.37
C ALA A 7 -11.68 -5.68 -15.91
N VAL A 8 -11.16 -4.58 -16.47
CA VAL A 8 -9.76 -4.50 -16.93
C VAL A 8 -8.78 -4.72 -15.77
N GLY A 9 -9.03 -4.11 -14.61
CA GLY A 9 -8.21 -4.32 -13.41
C GLY A 9 -8.19 -5.79 -12.97
N HIS A 10 -9.36 -6.45 -12.96
CA HIS A 10 -9.48 -7.87 -12.63
C HIS A 10 -8.73 -8.77 -13.61
N LEU A 11 -8.90 -8.53 -14.91
CA LEU A 11 -8.20 -9.30 -15.95
C LEU A 11 -6.69 -9.16 -15.82
N ALA A 12 -6.19 -7.94 -15.65
CA ALA A 12 -4.77 -7.68 -15.47
C ALA A 12 -4.21 -8.36 -14.21
N ALA A 13 -4.94 -8.33 -13.10
CA ALA A 13 -4.55 -9.00 -11.86
C ALA A 13 -4.52 -10.52 -12.02
N THR A 14 -5.53 -11.11 -12.66
CA THR A 14 -5.60 -12.56 -12.93
C THR A 14 -4.45 -13.01 -13.86
N ALA A 15 -4.14 -12.23 -14.90
CA ALA A 15 -3.02 -12.53 -15.78
C ALA A 15 -1.67 -12.51 -15.04
N ARG A 16 -1.47 -11.55 -14.11
CA ARG A 16 -0.26 -11.50 -13.25
C ARG A 16 -0.17 -12.69 -12.32
N GLU A 17 -1.27 -13.10 -11.70
CA GLU A 17 -1.32 -14.30 -10.84
C GLU A 17 -0.95 -15.56 -11.62
N SER A 18 -1.51 -15.73 -12.81
CA SER A 18 -1.18 -16.86 -13.71
C SER A 18 0.30 -16.84 -14.12
N PHE A 19 0.82 -15.66 -14.47
CA PHE A 19 2.23 -15.50 -14.80
C PHE A 19 3.13 -15.86 -13.62
N ALA A 20 2.84 -15.37 -12.42
CA ALA A 20 3.63 -15.66 -11.23
C ALA A 20 3.61 -17.16 -10.88
N SER A 21 2.46 -17.81 -11.02
CA SER A 21 2.33 -19.27 -10.82
C SER A 21 3.16 -20.07 -11.84
N ALA A 22 3.13 -19.67 -13.10
CA ALA A 22 3.86 -20.36 -14.16
C ALA A 22 5.39 -20.18 -14.06
N ASN A 23 5.85 -19.15 -13.33
CA ASN A 23 7.28 -18.82 -13.17
C ASN A 23 7.72 -18.90 -11.69
N ASN A 24 7.18 -19.85 -10.94
CA ASN A 24 7.48 -20.00 -9.50
C ASN A 24 8.93 -20.50 -9.24
N ASP A 25 9.61 -20.96 -10.24
CA ASP A 25 11.04 -21.28 -10.24
C ASP A 25 11.91 -20.00 -10.11
N LEU A 26 11.45 -18.88 -10.66
CA LEU A 26 12.14 -17.58 -10.65
C LEU A 26 11.55 -16.61 -9.62
N ILE A 27 10.22 -16.64 -9.42
CA ILE A 27 9.48 -15.72 -8.56
C ILE A 27 9.25 -16.36 -7.20
N LYS A 28 9.72 -15.72 -6.12
CA LYS A 28 9.52 -16.20 -4.74
C LYS A 28 8.38 -15.53 -4.00
N GLY A 29 7.87 -14.42 -4.51
CA GLY A 29 6.81 -13.67 -3.85
C GLY A 29 6.33 -12.47 -4.63
N LYS A 30 5.45 -11.72 -4.02
CA LYS A 30 4.80 -10.53 -4.59
C LYS A 30 4.90 -9.36 -3.63
N GLN A 31 4.95 -8.15 -4.15
CA GLN A 31 4.88 -6.93 -3.37
C GLN A 31 3.73 -6.07 -3.89
N TRP A 32 2.86 -5.65 -2.98
CA TRP A 32 1.76 -4.74 -3.30
C TRP A 32 2.28 -3.36 -3.70
N LEU A 33 1.74 -2.79 -4.76
CA LEU A 33 2.10 -1.48 -5.26
C LEU A 33 0.84 -0.62 -5.46
N SER A 34 0.65 0.37 -4.58
CA SER A 34 -0.49 1.28 -4.66
C SER A 34 -0.16 2.51 -5.48
N THR A 35 -1.17 3.13 -6.09
CA THR A 35 -0.98 4.42 -6.76
C THR A 35 -0.74 5.52 -5.70
N LEU A 36 0.31 6.31 -5.88
CA LEU A 36 0.64 7.44 -4.99
C LEU A 36 -0.17 8.67 -5.38
N ASP A 37 -1.44 8.71 -4.95
CA ASP A 37 -2.34 9.86 -5.18
C ASP A 37 -3.39 10.00 -4.07
N ASN A 38 -4.19 11.08 -4.17
CA ASN A 38 -5.22 11.41 -3.19
C ASN A 38 -6.48 10.54 -3.26
N ARG A 39 -6.64 9.67 -4.28
CA ARG A 39 -7.81 8.80 -4.48
C ARG A 39 -7.58 7.35 -4.06
N THR A 40 -6.36 6.99 -3.70
CA THR A 40 -6.05 5.64 -3.22
C THR A 40 -6.75 5.37 -1.90
N THR A 41 -7.50 4.27 -1.85
CA THR A 41 -8.33 3.91 -0.69
C THR A 41 -7.48 3.52 0.53
N PRO A 42 -8.00 3.65 1.77
CA PRO A 42 -7.30 3.21 2.97
C PRO A 42 -6.82 1.75 2.89
N GLN A 43 -7.64 0.84 2.36
CA GLN A 43 -7.28 -0.56 2.17
C GLN A 43 -6.04 -0.77 1.29
N CYS A 44 -5.87 0.06 0.26
CA CYS A 44 -4.69 0.01 -0.60
C CYS A 44 -3.49 0.70 0.04
N ARG A 45 -3.69 1.84 0.73
CA ARG A 45 -2.60 2.60 1.38
C ARG A 45 -1.82 1.76 2.37
N ILE A 46 -2.53 1.05 3.28
CA ILE A 46 -1.87 0.23 4.30
C ILE A 46 -1.13 -0.98 3.72
N ARG A 47 -1.52 -1.43 2.53
CA ARG A 47 -0.87 -2.57 1.85
C ARG A 47 0.31 -2.17 0.99
N ASP A 48 0.51 -0.87 0.76
CA ASP A 48 1.57 -0.40 -0.11
C ASP A 48 2.94 -0.88 0.36
N ARG A 49 3.69 -1.51 -0.54
CA ARG A 49 5.00 -2.14 -0.31
C ARG A 49 5.00 -3.37 0.60
N LEU A 50 3.84 -3.82 1.09
CA LEU A 50 3.77 -5.07 1.83
C LEU A 50 4.06 -6.27 0.91
N LYS A 51 4.77 -7.24 1.46
CA LYS A 51 5.21 -8.44 0.75
C LYS A 51 4.33 -9.63 1.08
N TYR A 52 4.09 -10.46 0.08
CA TYR A 52 3.29 -11.68 0.20
C TYR A 52 3.98 -12.83 -0.53
N THR A 53 3.76 -14.04 -0.05
CA THR A 53 4.15 -15.26 -0.79
C THR A 53 3.31 -15.41 -2.06
N LEU A 54 3.67 -16.33 -2.96
CA LEU A 54 2.84 -16.68 -4.11
C LEU A 54 1.44 -17.19 -3.70
N ASN A 55 1.33 -17.80 -2.52
CA ASN A 55 0.07 -18.27 -1.94
C ASN A 55 -0.64 -17.20 -1.09
N ASN A 56 -0.35 -15.91 -1.33
CA ASN A 56 -1.01 -14.76 -0.70
C ASN A 56 -0.83 -14.65 0.82
N LYS A 57 0.13 -15.35 1.43
CA LYS A 57 0.41 -15.24 2.86
C LYS A 57 1.28 -14.01 3.13
N PRO A 58 0.97 -13.20 4.17
CA PRO A 58 1.80 -12.06 4.58
C PRO A 58 3.24 -12.47 4.93
N VAL A 59 4.21 -11.62 4.61
CA VAL A 59 5.63 -11.81 4.91
C VAL A 59 6.16 -10.64 5.74
N GLY A 60 6.44 -10.87 7.00
CA GLY A 60 6.94 -9.85 7.94
C GLY A 60 5.88 -8.89 8.49
N HIS A 61 4.60 -9.19 8.29
CA HIS A 61 3.46 -8.41 8.81
C HIS A 61 2.21 -9.31 8.91
N SER A 62 1.10 -8.77 9.49
CA SER A 62 -0.15 -9.51 9.69
C SER A 62 -1.31 -9.07 8.78
N VAL A 63 -1.09 -8.07 7.90
CA VAL A 63 -2.13 -7.55 7.00
C VAL A 63 -2.45 -8.56 5.90
N PRO A 64 -3.69 -9.05 5.77
CA PRO A 64 -4.05 -10.09 4.79
C PRO A 64 -4.06 -9.54 3.36
N TYR A 65 -3.76 -10.39 2.38
CA TYR A 65 -3.78 -10.07 0.96
C TYR A 65 -5.20 -9.81 0.42
N LEU A 66 -6.20 -10.49 0.97
CA LEU A 66 -7.60 -10.48 0.52
C LEU A 66 -7.72 -10.90 -0.96
N GLN A 67 -8.53 -10.18 -1.76
CA GLN A 67 -8.67 -10.45 -3.19
C GLN A 67 -7.47 -9.97 -4.04
N GLY A 68 -6.56 -9.23 -3.42
CA GLY A 68 -5.36 -8.72 -4.08
C GLY A 68 -5.56 -7.38 -4.80
N PRO A 69 -4.44 -6.78 -5.26
CA PRO A 69 -4.47 -5.51 -5.98
C PRO A 69 -5.20 -5.67 -7.32
N GLY A 70 -5.92 -4.62 -7.73
CA GLY A 70 -6.79 -4.64 -8.90
C GLY A 70 -8.16 -5.29 -8.66
N LYS A 71 -8.33 -6.07 -7.59
CA LYS A 71 -9.56 -6.83 -7.28
C LYS A 71 -10.21 -6.47 -5.95
N ILE A 72 -9.51 -5.79 -5.04
CA ILE A 72 -9.95 -5.56 -3.66
C ILE A 72 -11.17 -4.63 -3.54
N HIS A 73 -11.41 -3.76 -4.50
CA HIS A 73 -12.57 -2.86 -4.59
C HIS A 73 -12.80 -2.37 -6.02
N PHE A 74 -13.96 -1.77 -6.28
CA PHE A 74 -14.28 -1.18 -7.58
C PHE A 74 -13.24 -0.12 -7.98
N CYS A 75 -12.86 -0.12 -9.27
CA CYS A 75 -11.87 0.79 -9.84
C CYS A 75 -10.52 0.79 -9.08
N CYS A 76 -10.14 -0.32 -8.49
CA CYS A 76 -8.83 -0.46 -7.84
C CYS A 76 -7.71 -0.25 -8.87
N ARG A 77 -6.77 0.65 -8.53
CA ARG A 77 -5.62 0.99 -9.39
C ARG A 77 -4.29 0.45 -8.85
N SER A 78 -4.35 -0.26 -7.71
CA SER A 78 -3.18 -0.96 -7.19
C SER A 78 -2.80 -2.11 -8.10
N THR A 79 -1.52 -2.42 -8.13
CA THR A 79 -0.95 -3.57 -8.82
C THR A 79 0.02 -4.30 -7.90
N GLU A 80 0.75 -5.25 -8.40
CA GLU A 80 1.83 -5.91 -7.69
C GLU A 80 3.09 -5.97 -8.55
N THR A 81 4.24 -6.03 -7.91
CA THR A 81 5.51 -6.38 -8.51
C THR A 81 5.95 -7.75 -8.00
N PHE A 82 6.72 -8.46 -8.81
CA PHE A 82 7.24 -9.76 -8.43
C PHE A 82 8.55 -9.62 -7.67
N ILE A 83 8.73 -10.43 -6.64
CA ILE A 83 9.98 -10.57 -5.91
C ILE A 83 10.69 -11.78 -6.50
N LEU A 84 11.75 -11.53 -7.22
CA LEU A 84 12.56 -12.58 -7.82
C LEU A 84 13.42 -13.26 -6.74
N LYS A 85 13.77 -14.50 -6.96
CA LYS A 85 14.86 -15.14 -6.23
C LYS A 85 16.14 -14.36 -6.51
N SER A 86 17.01 -14.24 -5.52
CA SER A 86 18.30 -13.57 -5.69
C SER A 86 19.17 -14.34 -6.69
N ALA A 87 20.14 -13.66 -7.29
CA ALA A 87 21.13 -14.28 -8.18
C ALA A 87 21.79 -15.49 -7.50
N LYS A 88 22.11 -15.39 -6.20
CA LYS A 88 22.66 -16.49 -5.40
C LYS A 88 21.69 -17.67 -5.29
N GLU A 89 20.37 -17.43 -5.06
CA GLU A 89 19.34 -18.48 -5.02
C GLU A 89 19.16 -19.17 -6.37
N LEU A 90 19.46 -18.47 -7.46
CA LEU A 90 19.38 -18.98 -8.85
C LEU A 90 20.71 -19.58 -9.34
N GLY A 91 21.80 -19.49 -8.55
CA GLY A 91 23.13 -19.95 -8.96
C GLY A 91 23.76 -19.09 -10.06
N ILE A 92 23.35 -17.83 -10.21
CA ILE A 92 23.79 -16.90 -11.24
C ILE A 92 24.70 -15.83 -10.62
N ASP A 93 25.88 -15.59 -11.21
CA ASP A 93 26.79 -14.54 -10.75
C ASP A 93 26.54 -13.22 -11.49
N VAL A 94 25.54 -12.48 -11.02
CA VAL A 94 25.21 -11.13 -11.50
C VAL A 94 24.93 -10.18 -10.32
N ARG A 95 25.22 -8.89 -10.54
CA ARG A 95 24.91 -7.85 -9.55
C ARG A 95 23.40 -7.64 -9.43
N ASP A 96 22.94 -7.41 -8.20
CA ASP A 96 21.54 -7.01 -7.96
C ASP A 96 21.23 -5.69 -8.67
N ILE A 97 20.03 -5.63 -9.27
CA ILE A 97 19.53 -4.43 -9.96
C ILE A 97 19.10 -3.43 -8.88
N SER A 98 19.55 -2.18 -9.00
CA SER A 98 19.14 -1.09 -8.11
C SER A 98 17.64 -0.81 -8.20
N PRO A 99 17.02 -0.28 -7.12
CA PRO A 99 15.59 0.05 -7.10
C PRO A 99 15.21 0.98 -8.25
N ALA A 100 14.19 0.58 -9.01
CA ALA A 100 13.63 1.41 -10.07
C ALA A 100 12.91 2.64 -9.48
N GLU A 101 12.64 3.63 -10.32
CA GLU A 101 11.80 4.79 -10.01
C GLU A 101 10.32 4.41 -9.97
N ARG A 102 9.53 5.21 -9.25
CA ARG A 102 8.09 5.04 -9.07
C ARG A 102 7.35 6.33 -9.42
N ALA A 103 6.28 6.21 -10.18
CA ALA A 103 5.41 7.35 -10.48
C ALA A 103 4.52 7.72 -9.30
N SER A 104 4.37 9.02 -9.05
CA SER A 104 3.37 9.61 -8.15
C SER A 104 2.58 10.69 -8.88
N MET A 105 1.52 11.21 -8.25
CA MET A 105 0.78 12.33 -8.82
C MET A 105 1.60 13.64 -8.88
N ASP A 106 2.72 13.70 -8.17
CA ASP A 106 3.60 14.87 -8.11
C ASP A 106 4.89 14.68 -8.95
N GLY A 107 4.94 13.61 -9.77
CA GLY A 107 6.11 13.26 -10.57
C GLY A 107 6.76 11.95 -10.14
N VAL A 108 8.02 11.77 -10.53
CA VAL A 108 8.79 10.56 -10.24
C VAL A 108 9.38 10.64 -8.83
N VAL A 109 9.31 9.54 -8.11
CA VAL A 109 9.90 9.38 -6.77
C VAL A 109 10.79 8.12 -6.74
N ALA A 110 11.61 7.99 -5.70
CA ALA A 110 12.41 6.78 -5.50
C ALA A 110 11.51 5.53 -5.47
N GLY A 111 11.97 4.45 -6.09
CA GLY A 111 11.18 3.24 -6.28
C GLY A 111 10.72 2.57 -5.00
N ASP A 112 11.43 2.77 -3.89
CA ASP A 112 11.12 2.26 -2.55
C ASP A 112 10.18 3.17 -1.73
N THR A 113 9.87 4.39 -2.22
CA THR A 113 8.95 5.32 -1.55
C THR A 113 7.61 4.64 -1.26
N THR A 114 7.22 4.60 0.01
CA THR A 114 5.92 4.09 0.45
C THR A 114 4.81 5.15 0.29
N TYR A 115 3.54 4.72 0.32
CA TYR A 115 2.40 5.65 0.36
C TYR A 115 2.48 6.57 1.58
N ARG A 116 2.87 6.04 2.74
CA ARG A 116 3.05 6.81 3.98
C ARG A 116 4.08 7.93 3.81
N GLU A 117 5.25 7.61 3.29
CA GLU A 117 6.32 8.60 3.07
C GLU A 117 5.91 9.67 2.06
N TRP A 118 5.28 9.26 0.95
CA TRP A 118 4.73 10.19 -0.02
C TRP A 118 3.66 11.09 0.62
N PHE A 119 2.72 10.53 1.39
CA PHE A 119 1.65 11.26 2.08
C PHE A 119 2.19 12.29 3.06
N LEU A 120 3.20 11.94 3.87
CA LEU A 120 3.79 12.86 4.85
C LEU A 120 4.53 14.04 4.21
N ARG A 121 5.00 13.90 2.97
CA ARG A 121 5.61 15.00 2.18
C ARG A 121 4.55 15.95 1.59
N GLN A 122 3.27 15.59 1.62
CA GLN A 122 2.21 16.40 1.02
C GLN A 122 1.91 17.65 1.85
N PRO A 123 1.51 18.78 1.20
CA PRO A 123 1.00 19.94 1.90
C PRO A 123 -0.21 19.56 2.79
N TYR A 124 -0.37 20.25 3.92
CA TYR A 124 -1.43 19.97 4.89
C TYR A 124 -2.84 19.99 4.27
N THR A 125 -3.09 20.88 3.31
CA THR A 125 -4.35 20.92 2.53
C THR A 125 -4.62 19.61 1.81
N ARG A 126 -3.60 18.99 1.21
CA ARG A 126 -3.73 17.69 0.54
C ARG A 126 -3.87 16.55 1.55
N GLN A 127 -3.16 16.60 2.65
CA GLN A 127 -3.34 15.63 3.74
C GLN A 127 -4.78 15.62 4.25
N LYS A 128 -5.40 16.82 4.45
CA LYS A 128 -6.83 16.94 4.80
C LYS A 128 -7.76 16.32 3.76
N GLN A 129 -7.50 16.52 2.49
CA GLN A 129 -8.29 15.91 1.40
C GLN A 129 -8.22 14.37 1.43
N ILE A 130 -7.08 13.83 1.83
CA ILE A 130 -6.81 12.38 1.81
C ILE A 130 -7.41 11.68 3.04
N VAL A 131 -7.22 12.21 4.25
CA VAL A 131 -7.61 11.53 5.50
C VAL A 131 -8.72 12.22 6.27
N GLY A 132 -9.16 13.38 5.83
CA GLY A 132 -10.13 14.25 6.50
C GLY A 132 -9.50 15.17 7.55
N GLU A 133 -10.22 16.23 7.93
CA GLU A 133 -9.73 17.30 8.82
C GLU A 133 -9.23 16.75 10.16
N SER A 134 -10.06 15.93 10.84
CA SER A 134 -9.72 15.41 12.17
C SER A 134 -8.45 14.56 12.18
N ARG A 135 -8.31 13.65 11.21
CA ARG A 135 -7.10 12.82 11.14
C ARG A 135 -5.86 13.62 10.76
N ALA A 136 -6.00 14.61 9.89
CA ALA A 136 -4.89 15.49 9.55
C ALA A 136 -4.42 16.30 10.77
N LYS A 137 -5.33 16.74 11.66
CA LYS A 137 -4.98 17.35 12.95
C LYS A 137 -4.33 16.36 13.90
N LEU A 138 -4.82 15.11 13.99
CA LEU A 138 -4.19 14.08 14.82
C LEU A 138 -2.74 13.82 14.41
N ILE A 139 -2.43 13.87 13.12
CA ILE A 139 -1.05 13.73 12.62
C ILE A 139 -0.23 14.96 12.98
N ARG A 140 -0.68 16.16 12.58
CA ARG A 140 0.11 17.40 12.67
C ARG A 140 0.29 17.88 14.11
N ASP A 141 -0.81 17.94 14.85
CA ASP A 141 -0.88 18.58 16.17
C ASP A 141 -0.81 17.51 17.29
N GLY A 142 -1.37 16.33 17.06
CA GLY A 142 -1.35 15.21 18.00
C GLY A 142 -0.08 14.38 17.95
N GLY A 143 0.61 14.34 16.80
CA GLY A 143 1.81 13.53 16.57
C GLY A 143 1.50 12.05 16.25
N MET A 144 0.25 11.72 15.89
CA MET A 144 -0.15 10.36 15.51
C MET A 144 0.45 9.96 14.16
N SER A 145 0.99 8.77 14.06
CA SER A 145 1.45 8.24 12.78
C SER A 145 0.27 7.82 11.89
N PRO A 146 0.33 8.01 10.57
CA PRO A 146 -0.70 7.51 9.65
C PRO A 146 -1.00 6.02 9.76
N ASP A 147 -0.03 5.22 10.17
CA ASP A 147 -0.18 3.77 10.33
C ASP A 147 -1.06 3.42 11.54
N GLU A 148 -1.11 4.29 12.55
CA GLU A 148 -1.95 4.10 13.74
C GLU A 148 -3.44 4.22 13.45
N PHE A 149 -3.82 4.70 12.26
CA PHE A 149 -5.22 4.71 11.81
C PHE A 149 -5.75 3.32 11.43
N TYR A 150 -4.93 2.29 11.55
CA TYR A 150 -5.28 0.92 11.19
C TYR A 150 -5.12 -0.04 12.37
N THR A 151 -5.85 -1.14 12.29
CA THR A 151 -5.55 -2.32 13.11
C THR A 151 -4.32 -3.06 12.57
N ASP A 152 -3.77 -4.00 13.32
CA ASP A 152 -2.66 -4.86 12.88
C ASP A 152 -3.00 -5.69 11.63
N LYS A 153 -4.31 -5.88 11.36
CA LYS A 153 -4.83 -6.53 10.15
C LYS A 153 -5.13 -5.54 9.01
N GLY A 154 -4.79 -4.25 9.17
CA GLY A 154 -4.95 -3.22 8.17
C GLY A 154 -6.39 -2.74 7.98
N GLU A 155 -7.24 -2.86 8.98
CA GLU A 155 -8.60 -2.30 8.99
C GLU A 155 -8.56 -0.84 9.42
N TRP A 156 -9.33 0.01 8.70
CA TRP A 156 -9.40 1.44 8.99
C TRP A 156 -10.23 1.73 10.23
N LEU A 157 -9.62 2.31 11.26
CA LEU A 157 -10.27 2.65 12.52
C LEU A 157 -11.15 3.89 12.40
N THR A 158 -12.28 3.90 13.09
CA THR A 158 -13.12 5.10 13.26
C THR A 158 -12.46 6.10 14.22
N LEU A 159 -12.88 7.37 14.18
CA LEU A 159 -12.37 8.38 15.12
C LEU A 159 -12.69 8.00 16.59
N LYS A 160 -13.81 7.33 16.83
CA LYS A 160 -14.19 6.83 18.17
C LYS A 160 -13.19 5.80 18.64
N GLN A 161 -12.88 4.78 17.84
CA GLN A 161 -11.88 3.76 18.17
C GLN A 161 -10.48 4.34 18.37
N LEU A 162 -10.08 5.32 17.55
CA LEU A 162 -8.82 6.03 17.73
C LEU A 162 -8.76 6.78 19.04
N ARG A 163 -9.86 7.46 19.45
CA ARG A 163 -9.94 8.16 20.73
C ARG A 163 -9.92 7.20 21.93
N GLU A 164 -10.57 6.07 21.82
CA GLU A 164 -10.53 5.01 22.84
C GLU A 164 -9.11 4.44 22.99
N ARG A 165 -8.37 4.35 21.88
CA ARG A 165 -6.98 3.86 21.85
C ARG A 165 -5.98 4.87 22.42
N ASP A 166 -6.13 6.15 22.10
CA ASP A 166 -5.25 7.24 22.58
C ASP A 166 -5.99 8.57 22.72
N ALA A 167 -6.66 8.77 23.85
CA ALA A 167 -7.36 10.01 24.18
C ALA A 167 -6.40 11.21 24.36
N GLN A 168 -5.10 10.97 24.66
CA GLN A 168 -4.14 12.04 24.88
C GLN A 168 -3.79 12.75 23.58
N VAL A 169 -3.64 12.01 22.47
CA VAL A 169 -3.39 12.56 21.14
C VAL A 169 -4.54 13.46 20.70
N PHE A 170 -5.80 13.08 21.00
CA PHE A 170 -6.98 13.91 20.69
C PHE A 170 -6.95 15.22 21.47
N ARG A 171 -6.62 15.20 22.77
CA ARG A 171 -6.48 16.43 23.58
C ARG A 171 -5.38 17.34 23.03
N LYS A 172 -4.21 16.80 22.65
CA LYS A 172 -3.13 17.57 22.02
C LYS A 172 -3.56 18.21 20.71
N ALA A 173 -4.34 17.48 19.91
CA ALA A 173 -4.83 17.97 18.63
C ALA A 173 -6.01 18.96 18.75
N GLY A 174 -6.54 19.19 19.95
CA GLY A 174 -7.67 20.10 20.20
C GLY A 174 -8.99 19.60 19.60
N ILE A 175 -9.23 18.28 19.58
CA ILE A 175 -10.44 17.66 19.04
C ILE A 175 -10.95 16.54 19.94
#